data_88368ec05c5f9cddf43d684d95c8963a
#
_entry.id   88368ec05c5f9cddf43d684d95c8963a
#
_cell.length_a   1.000
_cell.length_b   1.000
_cell.length_c   1.000
_cell.angle_alpha   90.00
_cell.angle_beta   90.00
_cell.angle_gamma   90.00
#
_symmetry.space_group_name_H-M   'P 1'
#
loop_
_entity.id
_entity.type
_entity.pdbx_description
1 polymer ?
#
loop_
_entity_poly.entity_id
_entity_poly.type
_entity_poly.pdbx_seq_one_letter_code
_entity_poly.pdbx_strand_id
1 'polypeptide(L)'
;AYKYIDTFGNPQFVYAWKLVPTDKTPAGKREDISLREKVKEIQKDLDDGIDTIGKKMTVCQLYAKQIRHRGNVRYNTKNGRKRLMKLLEEDKLGGCPIDSVKLSDAKEWAIRMKEKGISYKTISNDKRSLKAAFYTAIQDDCIRKNPFDFQLNTVIEDDTEPKVPLTPAQEESFLSFAQNDKVYQKYYDELIILLGTGLRISELCGLTDTDIDFENRIINVDHQLLRSAETGYYIETPKTKSGIRQIPMSEKVYEAFNRVLKRRRGAKAVTIDGYSNFLFLNRDGYPKTATNYDGMFRGLAKKYNKYHEEALPKVMTPHTLRHTFCTNMANAGMNPKALQYIMGHSNITMTLNYYAHATFDSAKAEMLRIAA
;
A
#
# COMPACT_ATOMS: atom_id res chain seq x y z
N ALA A 1 3.45 2.68 51.01
CA ALA A 1 3.91 1.82 49.94
C ALA A 1 3.05 0.55 49.92
N TYR A 2 2.51 0.20 48.78
CA TYR A 2 1.81 -1.06 48.56
C TYR A 2 2.75 -2.01 47.83
N LYS A 3 2.99 -3.21 48.37
CA LYS A 3 3.84 -4.23 47.75
C LYS A 3 2.95 -5.19 46.97
N TYR A 4 3.32 -5.42 45.70
CA TYR A 4 2.74 -6.49 44.86
C TYR A 4 3.85 -7.29 44.20
N ILE A 5 3.54 -8.46 43.71
CA ILE A 5 4.46 -9.31 42.95
C ILE A 5 4.04 -9.20 41.48
N ASP A 6 4.99 -8.84 40.58
CA ASP A 6 4.73 -8.76 39.14
C ASP A 6 4.58 -10.17 38.52
N THR A 7 4.22 -10.21 37.26
CA THR A 7 4.05 -11.46 36.47
C THR A 7 5.33 -12.30 36.39
N PHE A 8 6.50 -11.72 36.70
CA PHE A 8 7.80 -12.40 36.72
C PHE A 8 8.25 -12.83 38.12
N GLY A 9 7.39 -12.66 39.14
CA GLY A 9 7.69 -13.04 40.52
C GLY A 9 8.51 -12.01 41.30
N ASN A 10 8.75 -10.81 40.75
CA ASN A 10 9.54 -9.77 41.39
C ASN A 10 8.68 -8.87 42.28
N PRO A 11 9.13 -8.50 43.49
CA PRO A 11 8.41 -7.56 44.33
C PRO A 11 8.50 -6.15 43.79
N GLN A 12 7.35 -5.56 43.52
CA GLN A 12 7.18 -4.17 43.11
C GLN A 12 6.49 -3.35 44.19
N PHE A 13 6.74 -2.03 44.20
CA PHE A 13 6.16 -1.13 45.17
C PHE A 13 5.49 0.05 44.51
N VAL A 14 4.24 0.32 44.86
CA VAL A 14 3.57 1.56 44.49
C VAL A 14 3.71 2.56 45.65
N TYR A 15 4.35 3.68 45.38
CA TYR A 15 4.51 4.74 46.34
C TYR A 15 3.41 5.79 46.14
N ALA A 16 2.56 5.99 47.11
CA ALA A 16 1.75 7.21 47.19
C ALA A 16 2.61 8.31 47.84
N TRP A 17 2.79 9.42 47.15
CA TRP A 17 3.63 10.53 47.63
C TRP A 17 3.05 11.33 48.79
N LYS A 18 1.81 11.03 49.19
CA LYS A 18 1.24 11.55 50.41
C LYS A 18 0.90 10.38 51.35
N LEU A 19 1.42 10.41 52.55
CA LEU A 19 0.90 9.65 53.66
C LEU A 19 -0.60 9.93 53.74
N VAL A 20 -1.40 8.88 53.96
CA VAL A 20 -2.83 9.00 54.20
C VAL A 20 -3.03 10.10 55.27
N PRO A 21 -3.73 11.18 54.95
CA PRO A 21 -3.95 12.21 55.96
C PRO A 21 -4.71 11.58 57.10
N THR A 22 -4.15 11.68 58.27
CA THR A 22 -4.78 11.20 59.52
C THR A 22 -5.89 12.16 59.95
N ASP A 23 -6.09 13.28 59.24
CA ASP A 23 -7.16 14.22 59.55
C ASP A 23 -8.48 13.86 58.85
N LYS A 24 -9.57 14.12 59.50
CA LYS A 24 -10.94 13.85 59.02
C LYS A 24 -11.47 14.93 58.07
N THR A 25 -10.58 15.73 57.44
CA THR A 25 -10.96 16.80 56.53
C THR A 25 -11.57 16.27 55.24
N PRO A 26 -12.42 17.04 54.52
CA PRO A 26 -12.96 16.64 53.24
C PRO A 26 -11.88 16.40 52.16
N ALA A 27 -10.72 17.07 52.23
CA ALA A 27 -9.58 16.87 51.37
C ALA A 27 -8.91 15.52 51.65
N GLY A 28 -8.65 15.17 52.93
CA GLY A 28 -8.10 13.88 53.32
C GLY A 28 -8.97 12.71 52.92
N LYS A 29 -10.29 12.81 53.11
CA LYS A 29 -11.24 11.76 52.69
C LYS A 29 -11.24 11.56 51.17
N ARG A 30 -11.11 12.61 50.35
CA ARG A 30 -10.99 12.51 48.88
C ARG A 30 -9.69 11.81 48.43
N GLU A 31 -8.57 12.12 49.13
CA GLU A 31 -7.29 11.48 48.86
C GLU A 31 -7.32 9.98 49.22
N ASP A 32 -7.97 9.60 50.32
CA ASP A 32 -8.18 8.20 50.69
C ASP A 32 -9.02 7.42 49.66
N ILE A 33 -10.07 8.03 49.16
CA ILE A 33 -10.92 7.43 48.11
C ILE A 33 -10.10 7.22 46.84
N SER A 34 -9.35 8.23 46.40
CA SER A 34 -8.48 8.16 45.20
C SER A 34 -7.41 7.07 45.35
N LEU A 35 -6.80 6.91 46.53
CA LEU A 35 -5.81 5.86 46.77
C LEU A 35 -6.45 4.47 46.74
N ARG A 36 -7.62 4.29 47.33
CA ARG A 36 -8.37 3.02 47.33
C ARG A 36 -8.80 2.62 45.91
N GLU A 37 -9.24 3.58 45.09
CA GLU A 37 -9.59 3.35 43.71
C GLU A 37 -8.36 2.91 42.91
N LYS A 38 -7.21 3.55 43.10
CA LYS A 38 -5.95 3.18 42.49
C LYS A 38 -5.47 1.78 42.87
N VAL A 39 -5.59 1.42 44.14
CA VAL A 39 -5.26 0.07 44.63
C VAL A 39 -6.20 -0.98 44.02
N LYS A 40 -7.50 -0.70 43.93
CA LYS A 40 -8.46 -1.59 43.28
C LYS A 40 -8.15 -1.76 41.78
N GLU A 41 -7.78 -0.69 41.06
CA GLU A 41 -7.39 -0.74 39.69
C GLU A 41 -6.15 -1.65 39.49
N ILE A 42 -5.10 -1.45 40.30
CA ILE A 42 -3.89 -2.28 40.27
C ILE A 42 -4.19 -3.74 40.60
N GLN A 43 -5.01 -3.98 41.66
CA GLN A 43 -5.39 -5.34 42.03
C GLN A 43 -6.16 -6.02 40.88
N LYS A 44 -7.09 -5.31 40.27
CA LYS A 44 -7.82 -5.82 39.12
C LYS A 44 -6.90 -6.13 37.91
N ASP A 45 -5.89 -5.29 37.65
CA ASP A 45 -4.91 -5.55 36.60
C ASP A 45 -4.08 -6.81 36.91
N LEU A 46 -3.71 -7.01 38.16
CA LEU A 46 -2.99 -8.23 38.61
C LEU A 46 -3.86 -9.47 38.48
N ASP A 47 -5.12 -9.39 38.95
CA ASP A 47 -6.10 -10.50 38.91
C ASP A 47 -6.41 -10.88 37.43
N ASP A 48 -6.41 -9.90 36.53
CA ASP A 48 -6.60 -10.08 35.07
C ASP A 48 -5.27 -10.44 34.34
N GLY A 49 -4.15 -10.60 35.05
CA GLY A 49 -2.84 -10.97 34.49
C GLY A 49 -2.16 -9.88 33.65
N ILE A 50 -2.55 -8.59 33.80
CA ILE A 50 -1.99 -7.48 33.03
C ILE A 50 -0.54 -7.21 33.44
N ASP A 51 0.38 -7.15 32.42
CA ASP A 51 1.76 -6.72 32.62
C ASP A 51 1.85 -5.24 33.01
N THR A 52 2.02 -5.01 34.32
CA THR A 52 2.06 -3.67 34.92
C THR A 52 3.29 -2.84 34.51
N ILE A 53 4.35 -3.47 34.02
CA ILE A 53 5.55 -2.81 33.49
C ILE A 53 5.36 -2.52 32.00
N GLY A 54 4.93 -3.51 31.24
CA GLY A 54 4.70 -3.40 29.80
C GLY A 54 3.69 -2.32 29.42
N LYS A 55 2.63 -2.11 30.22
CA LYS A 55 1.64 -1.06 29.98
C LYS A 55 2.19 0.38 30.06
N LYS A 56 3.35 0.58 30.71
CA LYS A 56 4.01 1.88 30.84
C LYS A 56 4.84 2.27 29.63
N MET A 57 5.07 1.36 28.66
CA MET A 57 5.78 1.72 27.45
C MET A 57 5.03 2.80 26.67
N THR A 58 5.77 3.68 25.98
CA THR A 58 5.16 4.69 25.13
C THR A 58 4.69 4.10 23.80
N VAL A 59 3.80 4.81 23.08
CA VAL A 59 3.35 4.41 21.74
C VAL A 59 4.53 4.25 20.79
N CYS A 60 5.54 5.14 20.84
CA CYS A 60 6.78 5.00 20.06
C CYS A 60 7.53 3.72 20.41
N GLN A 61 7.66 3.37 21.70
CA GLN A 61 8.32 2.14 22.14
C GLN A 61 7.55 0.88 21.69
N LEU A 62 6.21 0.89 21.80
CA LEU A 62 5.37 -0.18 21.28
C LEU A 62 5.53 -0.37 19.78
N TYR A 63 5.51 0.73 19.03
CA TYR A 63 5.68 0.66 17.58
C TYR A 63 7.08 0.20 17.17
N ALA A 64 8.12 0.62 17.89
CA ALA A 64 9.49 0.11 17.70
C ALA A 64 9.58 -1.40 17.98
N LYS A 65 8.94 -1.89 19.06
CA LYS A 65 8.82 -3.33 19.36
C LYS A 65 8.16 -4.09 18.21
N GLN A 66 7.05 -3.60 17.71
CA GLN A 66 6.34 -4.17 16.57
C GLN A 66 7.18 -4.23 15.28
N ILE A 67 7.98 -3.19 15.01
CA ILE A 67 8.89 -3.17 13.85
C ILE A 67 9.95 -4.26 13.98
N ARG A 68 10.54 -4.44 15.17
CA ARG A 68 11.57 -5.47 15.43
C ARG A 68 11.01 -6.89 15.24
N HIS A 69 9.80 -7.17 15.72
CA HIS A 69 9.19 -8.50 15.63
C HIS A 69 8.81 -8.90 14.19
N ARG A 70 8.68 -7.94 13.28
CA ARG A 70 8.27 -8.24 11.88
C ARG A 70 9.42 -8.56 10.92
N GLY A 71 10.66 -8.65 11.40
CA GLY A 71 11.82 -9.10 10.65
C GLY A 71 12.13 -8.29 9.39
N ASN A 72 12.81 -8.91 8.44
CA ASN A 72 13.18 -8.30 7.16
C ASN A 72 11.93 -7.98 6.32
N VAL A 73 11.81 -6.71 5.93
CA VAL A 73 10.76 -6.19 5.07
C VAL A 73 11.35 -5.46 3.89
N ARG A 74 10.59 -5.41 2.79
CA ARG A 74 10.98 -4.69 1.58
C ARG A 74 11.23 -3.21 1.85
N TYR A 75 12.11 -2.61 1.06
CA TYR A 75 12.56 -1.22 1.18
C TYR A 75 11.41 -0.22 1.38
N ASN A 76 10.39 -0.26 0.53
CA ASN A 76 9.24 0.65 0.63
C ASN A 76 8.45 0.49 1.95
N THR A 77 8.36 -0.73 2.48
CA THR A 77 7.73 -0.99 3.78
C THR A 77 8.58 -0.42 4.91
N LYS A 78 9.92 -0.57 4.83
CA LYS A 78 10.88 0.00 5.78
C LYS A 78 10.76 1.52 5.82
N ASN A 79 10.70 2.18 4.66
CA ASN A 79 10.55 3.64 4.57
C ASN A 79 9.20 4.13 5.12
N GLY A 80 8.10 3.42 4.83
CA GLY A 80 6.81 3.73 5.41
C GLY A 80 6.81 3.64 6.95
N ARG A 81 7.51 2.64 7.51
CA ARG A 81 7.67 2.50 8.96
C ARG A 81 8.52 3.61 9.56
N LYS A 82 9.66 3.97 8.92
CA LYS A 82 10.51 5.10 9.35
C LYS A 82 9.71 6.41 9.37
N ARG A 83 8.92 6.67 8.31
CA ARG A 83 8.05 7.85 8.22
C ARG A 83 7.03 7.88 9.34
N LEU A 84 6.31 6.78 9.61
CA LEU A 84 5.32 6.73 10.68
C LEU A 84 5.97 6.91 12.06
N MET A 85 7.15 6.30 12.30
CA MET A 85 7.90 6.52 13.54
C MET A 85 8.20 8.00 13.75
N LYS A 86 8.73 8.69 12.73
CA LYS A 86 9.00 10.13 12.80
C LYS A 86 7.75 10.95 13.11
N LEU A 87 6.62 10.62 12.46
CA LEU A 87 5.34 11.28 12.74
C LEU A 87 4.86 11.08 14.17
N LEU A 88 5.12 9.91 14.77
CA LEU A 88 4.79 9.63 16.17
C LEU A 88 5.70 10.40 17.13
N GLU A 89 7.01 10.46 16.84
CA GLU A 89 7.98 11.23 17.63
C GLU A 89 7.66 12.73 17.67
N GLU A 90 7.09 13.25 16.58
CA GLU A 90 6.67 14.65 16.45
C GLU A 90 5.25 14.93 17.01
N ASP A 91 4.48 13.89 17.33
CA ASP A 91 3.10 14.01 17.82
C ASP A 91 3.01 13.63 19.29
N LYS A 92 2.16 14.36 20.04
CA LYS A 92 1.92 14.11 21.47
C LYS A 92 1.53 12.66 21.79
N LEU A 93 0.91 11.96 20.85
CA LEU A 93 0.50 10.55 21.02
C LEU A 93 1.71 9.63 21.20
N GLY A 94 2.82 9.91 20.50
CA GLY A 94 4.00 9.03 20.53
C GLY A 94 4.64 8.87 21.90
N GLY A 95 4.62 9.92 22.71
CA GLY A 95 5.14 9.92 24.09
C GLY A 95 4.15 9.41 25.15
N CYS A 96 2.87 9.17 24.81
CA CYS A 96 1.88 8.70 25.76
C CYS A 96 2.12 7.24 26.15
N PRO A 97 2.01 6.86 27.44
CA PRO A 97 1.95 5.47 27.86
C PRO A 97 0.74 4.76 27.22
N ILE A 98 0.93 3.53 26.75
CA ILE A 98 -0.11 2.82 25.98
C ILE A 98 -1.38 2.54 26.80
N ASP A 99 -1.28 2.40 28.11
CA ASP A 99 -2.41 2.22 29.02
C ASP A 99 -3.27 3.48 29.19
N SER A 100 -2.70 4.66 28.91
CA SER A 100 -3.40 5.95 29.01
C SER A 100 -4.11 6.34 27.70
N VAL A 101 -3.76 5.71 26.57
CA VAL A 101 -4.31 6.05 25.26
C VAL A 101 -5.76 5.58 25.13
N LYS A 102 -6.67 6.52 24.98
CA LYS A 102 -8.10 6.27 24.77
C LYS A 102 -8.45 6.28 23.28
N LEU A 103 -9.63 5.76 22.95
CA LEU A 103 -10.21 5.83 21.61
C LEU A 103 -10.28 7.28 21.08
N SER A 104 -10.60 8.24 21.96
CA SER A 104 -10.60 9.68 21.62
C SER A 104 -9.24 10.17 21.19
N ASP A 105 -8.17 9.78 21.89
CA ASP A 105 -6.81 10.23 21.56
C ASP A 105 -6.33 9.71 20.19
N ALA A 106 -6.73 8.46 19.85
CA ALA A 106 -6.45 7.87 18.55
C ALA A 106 -7.25 8.53 17.42
N LYS A 107 -8.50 8.95 17.67
CA LYS A 107 -9.30 9.74 16.72
C LYS A 107 -8.71 11.14 16.53
N GLU A 108 -8.37 11.82 17.60
CA GLU A 108 -7.71 13.13 17.57
C GLU A 108 -6.37 13.08 16.83
N TRP A 109 -5.59 12.01 16.98
CA TRP A 109 -4.40 11.81 16.19
C TRP A 109 -4.72 11.76 14.69
N ALA A 110 -5.76 11.05 14.26
CA ALA A 110 -6.15 10.98 12.86
C ALA A 110 -6.56 12.36 12.31
N ILE A 111 -7.28 13.15 13.09
CA ILE A 111 -7.68 14.54 12.75
C ILE A 111 -6.42 15.40 12.56
N ARG A 112 -5.49 15.39 13.51
CA ARG A 112 -4.23 16.15 13.40
C ARG A 112 -3.39 15.72 12.17
N MET A 113 -3.39 14.42 11.81
CA MET A 113 -2.70 13.96 10.60
C MET A 113 -3.37 14.52 9.33
N LYS A 114 -4.69 14.62 9.31
CA LYS A 114 -5.44 15.23 8.21
C LYS A 114 -5.16 16.74 8.09
N GLU A 115 -5.13 17.46 9.21
CA GLU A 115 -4.79 18.89 9.29
C GLU A 115 -3.35 19.17 8.80
N LYS A 116 -2.41 18.22 9.01
CA LYS A 116 -1.05 18.27 8.44
C LYS A 116 -1.03 18.01 6.92
N GLY A 117 -2.17 17.82 6.27
CA GLY A 117 -2.27 17.58 4.84
C GLY A 117 -1.94 16.14 4.41
N ILE A 118 -1.89 15.18 5.35
CA ILE A 118 -1.67 13.77 5.03
C ILE A 118 -2.95 13.19 4.41
N SER A 119 -2.83 12.49 3.27
CA SER A 119 -3.98 11.91 2.57
C SER A 119 -4.69 10.85 3.42
N TYR A 120 -6.01 10.74 3.27
CA TYR A 120 -6.83 9.72 3.94
C TYR A 120 -6.25 8.31 3.81
N LYS A 121 -5.82 7.93 2.61
CA LYS A 121 -5.22 6.60 2.35
C LYS A 121 -3.96 6.35 3.15
N THR A 122 -3.12 7.36 3.32
CA THR A 122 -1.91 7.29 4.12
C THR A 122 -2.25 7.14 5.60
N ILE A 123 -3.17 7.97 6.12
CA ILE A 123 -3.65 7.87 7.51
C ILE A 123 -4.28 6.50 7.78
N SER A 124 -5.07 5.97 6.84
CA SER A 124 -5.66 4.63 6.93
C SER A 124 -4.61 3.52 7.06
N ASN A 125 -3.52 3.60 6.28
CA ASN A 125 -2.41 2.64 6.37
C ASN A 125 -1.64 2.78 7.68
N ASP A 126 -1.39 4.00 8.14
CA ASP A 126 -0.70 4.28 9.39
C ASP A 126 -1.53 3.80 10.58
N LYS A 127 -2.84 4.12 10.59
CA LYS A 127 -3.80 3.59 11.57
C LYS A 127 -3.79 2.07 11.63
N ARG A 128 -3.78 1.40 10.46
CA ARG A 128 -3.70 -0.08 10.40
C ARG A 128 -2.41 -0.60 11.04
N SER A 129 -1.30 0.10 10.84
CA SER A 129 0.00 -0.27 11.44
C SER A 129 -0.01 -0.08 12.94
N LEU A 130 -0.59 1.01 13.45
CA LEU A 130 -0.77 1.27 14.88
C LEU A 130 -1.76 0.28 15.51
N LYS A 131 -2.90 0.04 14.85
CA LYS A 131 -3.87 -0.98 15.28
C LYS A 131 -3.20 -2.35 15.47
N ALA A 132 -2.33 -2.76 14.54
CA ALA A 132 -1.58 -4.01 14.67
C ALA A 132 -0.58 -4.00 15.84
N ALA A 133 0.07 -2.87 16.13
CA ALA A 133 0.97 -2.73 17.27
C ALA A 133 0.21 -2.84 18.60
N PHE A 134 -0.94 -2.18 18.69
CA PHE A 134 -1.78 -2.26 19.90
C PHE A 134 -2.41 -3.66 20.09
N TYR A 135 -2.68 -4.41 19.02
CA TYR A 135 -3.08 -5.82 19.16
C TYR A 135 -1.94 -6.69 19.72
N THR A 136 -0.69 -6.41 19.37
CA THR A 136 0.45 -7.09 20.01
C THR A 136 0.52 -6.76 21.49
N ALA A 137 0.25 -5.52 21.89
CA ALA A 137 0.20 -5.15 23.31
C ALA A 137 -0.95 -5.83 24.06
N ILE A 138 -2.08 -6.12 23.40
CA ILE A 138 -3.17 -6.95 23.99
C ILE A 138 -2.71 -8.40 24.13
N GLN A 139 -2.06 -8.98 23.11
CA GLN A 139 -1.54 -10.35 23.16
C GLN A 139 -0.43 -10.55 24.20
N ASP A 140 0.29 -9.48 24.51
CA ASP A 140 1.32 -9.45 25.56
C ASP A 140 0.74 -9.03 26.92
N ASP A 141 -0.58 -9.04 27.10
CA ASP A 141 -1.32 -8.69 28.31
C ASP A 141 -0.97 -7.30 28.90
N CYS A 142 -0.50 -6.37 28.05
CA CYS A 142 -0.16 -5.01 28.50
C CYS A 142 -1.40 -4.11 28.60
N ILE A 143 -2.43 -4.34 27.78
CA ILE A 143 -3.67 -3.55 27.73
C ILE A 143 -4.87 -4.44 27.36
N ARG A 144 -6.09 -3.97 27.68
CA ARG A 144 -7.32 -4.74 27.42
C ARG A 144 -8.01 -4.41 26.10
N LYS A 145 -7.86 -3.19 25.59
CA LYS A 145 -8.59 -2.68 24.42
C LYS A 145 -7.67 -1.97 23.46
N ASN A 146 -7.99 -2.06 22.17
CA ASN A 146 -7.24 -1.37 21.13
C ASN A 146 -7.85 0.01 20.86
N PRO A 147 -7.16 1.13 21.13
CA PRO A 147 -7.68 2.47 20.88
C PRO A 147 -7.84 2.79 19.39
N PHE A 148 -7.18 2.04 18.50
CA PHE A 148 -7.30 2.20 17.05
C PHE A 148 -8.40 1.34 16.42
N ASP A 149 -9.27 0.73 17.23
CA ASP A 149 -10.37 -0.11 16.73
C ASP A 149 -11.63 0.73 16.45
N PHE A 150 -11.54 1.56 15.41
CA PHE A 150 -12.65 2.38 14.91
C PHE A 150 -12.61 2.47 13.38
N GLN A 151 -13.72 2.89 12.76
CA GLN A 151 -13.79 3.16 11.32
C GLN A 151 -13.30 4.59 11.05
N LEU A 152 -12.29 4.75 10.17
CA LEU A 152 -11.64 6.03 9.94
C LEU A 152 -12.57 7.06 9.27
N ASN A 153 -13.45 6.60 8.36
CA ASN A 153 -14.43 7.44 7.67
C ASN A 153 -15.50 8.06 8.59
N THR A 154 -15.61 7.59 9.85
CA THR A 154 -16.48 8.22 10.84
C THR A 154 -15.80 9.38 11.58
N VAL A 155 -14.51 9.62 11.32
CA VAL A 155 -13.69 10.62 12.01
C VAL A 155 -13.18 11.70 11.06
N ILE A 156 -12.72 11.29 9.87
CA ILE A 156 -12.23 12.19 8.82
C ILE A 156 -12.83 11.77 7.47
N GLU A 157 -13.08 12.75 6.63
CA GLU A 157 -13.62 12.54 5.28
C GLU A 157 -12.65 11.74 4.40
N ASP A 158 -13.18 10.78 3.65
CA ASP A 158 -12.43 10.05 2.62
C ASP A 158 -12.45 10.84 1.31
N ASP A 159 -11.40 11.62 1.12
CA ASP A 159 -11.14 12.40 -0.09
C ASP A 159 -10.36 11.62 -1.17
N THR A 160 -10.37 10.29 -1.09
CA THR A 160 -9.65 9.45 -2.05
C THR A 160 -10.35 9.48 -3.41
N GLU A 161 -9.72 10.08 -4.41
CA GLU A 161 -10.21 10.04 -5.79
C GLU A 161 -10.26 8.59 -6.30
N PRO A 162 -11.40 8.11 -6.81
CA PRO A 162 -11.51 6.78 -7.37
C PRO A 162 -10.63 6.67 -8.62
N LYS A 163 -9.97 5.52 -8.76
CA LYS A 163 -9.23 5.22 -9.99
C LYS A 163 -10.22 4.77 -11.05
N VAL A 164 -10.45 5.61 -12.04
CA VAL A 164 -11.36 5.34 -13.15
C VAL A 164 -10.54 4.79 -14.33
N PRO A 165 -10.97 3.67 -14.96
CA PRO A 165 -10.37 3.18 -16.20
C PRO A 165 -10.68 4.13 -17.35
N LEU A 166 -9.90 4.08 -18.42
CA LEU A 166 -10.25 4.77 -19.67
C LEU A 166 -11.47 4.09 -20.30
N THR A 167 -12.35 4.90 -20.86
CA THR A 167 -13.40 4.39 -21.79
C THR A 167 -12.71 3.94 -23.11
N PRO A 168 -13.34 3.07 -23.92
CA PRO A 168 -12.80 2.69 -25.21
C PRO A 168 -12.48 3.89 -26.11
N ALA A 169 -13.33 4.90 -26.12
CA ALA A 169 -13.10 6.14 -26.89
C ALA A 169 -11.90 6.94 -26.35
N GLN A 170 -11.77 7.06 -25.03
CA GLN A 170 -10.62 7.70 -24.40
C GLN A 170 -9.31 6.93 -24.66
N GLU A 171 -9.34 5.58 -24.64
CA GLU A 171 -8.18 4.75 -24.94
C GLU A 171 -7.69 4.97 -26.36
N GLU A 172 -8.59 4.94 -27.35
CA GLU A 172 -8.26 5.19 -28.75
C GLU A 172 -7.70 6.60 -28.98
N SER A 173 -8.39 7.62 -28.47
CA SER A 173 -7.96 9.01 -28.58
C SER A 173 -6.62 9.26 -27.88
N PHE A 174 -6.41 8.67 -26.68
CA PHE A 174 -5.15 8.76 -25.94
C PHE A 174 -3.97 8.14 -26.70
N LEU A 175 -4.17 6.96 -27.28
CA LEU A 175 -3.14 6.29 -28.10
C LEU A 175 -2.86 7.08 -29.39
N SER A 176 -3.89 7.55 -30.09
CA SER A 176 -3.74 8.39 -31.28
C SER A 176 -2.98 9.68 -30.99
N PHE A 177 -3.32 10.35 -29.88
CA PHE A 177 -2.59 11.54 -29.44
C PHE A 177 -1.12 11.21 -29.15
N ALA A 178 -0.84 10.15 -28.41
CA ALA A 178 0.53 9.76 -28.08
C ALA A 178 1.34 9.41 -29.34
N GLN A 179 0.73 8.75 -30.32
CA GLN A 179 1.37 8.37 -31.59
C GLN A 179 1.77 9.59 -32.43
N ASN A 180 0.92 10.62 -32.47
CA ASN A 180 1.10 11.80 -33.35
C ASN A 180 1.86 12.93 -32.65
N ASP A 181 2.10 12.86 -31.35
CA ASP A 181 2.80 13.91 -30.62
C ASP A 181 4.33 13.73 -30.68
N LYS A 182 5.05 14.78 -31.08
CA LYS A 182 6.53 14.77 -31.24
C LYS A 182 7.29 14.38 -29.95
N VAL A 183 6.70 14.60 -28.78
CA VAL A 183 7.34 14.29 -27.48
C VAL A 183 6.99 12.88 -27.02
N TYR A 184 5.73 12.46 -27.23
CA TYR A 184 5.18 11.23 -26.63
C TYR A 184 5.19 10.03 -27.58
N GLN A 185 5.36 10.20 -28.89
CA GLN A 185 5.44 9.10 -29.88
C GLN A 185 6.48 8.03 -29.54
N LYS A 186 7.56 8.40 -28.87
CA LYS A 186 8.60 7.46 -28.44
C LYS A 186 8.14 6.50 -27.34
N TYR A 187 7.02 6.80 -26.64
CA TYR A 187 6.42 5.96 -25.62
C TYR A 187 5.22 5.15 -26.14
N TYR A 188 4.84 5.35 -27.40
CA TYR A 188 3.64 4.74 -27.97
C TYR A 188 3.60 3.22 -27.82
N ASP A 189 4.71 2.53 -28.14
CA ASP A 189 4.77 1.07 -27.99
C ASP A 189 4.70 0.61 -26.53
N GLU A 190 5.27 1.38 -25.62
CA GLU A 190 5.19 1.11 -24.17
C GLU A 190 3.76 1.24 -23.66
N LEU A 191 3.00 2.22 -24.17
CA LEU A 191 1.57 2.40 -23.86
C LEU A 191 0.73 1.24 -24.41
N ILE A 192 0.99 0.79 -25.64
CA ILE A 192 0.33 -0.40 -26.22
C ILE A 192 0.61 -1.63 -25.36
N ILE A 193 1.86 -1.85 -24.97
CA ILE A 193 2.24 -3.01 -24.15
C ILE A 193 1.52 -2.96 -22.80
N LEU A 194 1.49 -1.80 -22.12
CA LEU A 194 0.80 -1.66 -20.82
C LEU A 194 -0.71 -1.90 -20.94
N LEU A 195 -1.36 -1.34 -21.98
CA LEU A 195 -2.80 -1.51 -22.23
C LEU A 195 -3.17 -2.91 -22.72
N GLY A 196 -2.25 -3.61 -23.38
CA GLY A 196 -2.50 -4.95 -23.94
C GLY A 196 -2.08 -6.10 -23.02
N THR A 197 -1.41 -5.84 -21.90
CA THR A 197 -0.86 -6.89 -21.02
C THR A 197 -1.24 -6.74 -19.56
N GLY A 198 -1.61 -5.52 -19.13
CA GLY A 198 -1.84 -5.22 -17.73
C GLY A 198 -0.62 -5.35 -16.81
N LEU A 199 0.59 -5.33 -17.34
CA LEU A 199 1.84 -5.36 -16.56
C LEU A 199 1.87 -4.25 -15.50
N ARG A 200 2.50 -4.54 -14.34
CA ARG A 200 2.87 -3.47 -13.42
C ARG A 200 4.04 -2.69 -14.00
N ILE A 201 4.10 -1.40 -13.73
CA ILE A 201 5.18 -0.56 -14.31
C ILE A 201 6.58 -1.04 -13.93
N SER A 202 6.77 -1.56 -12.72
CA SER A 202 8.04 -2.12 -12.27
C SER A 202 8.39 -3.45 -12.97
N GLU A 203 7.39 -4.24 -13.36
CA GLU A 203 7.54 -5.44 -14.19
C GLU A 203 7.96 -5.03 -15.61
N LEU A 204 7.25 -4.07 -16.24
CA LEU A 204 7.63 -3.52 -17.55
C LEU A 204 9.08 -3.02 -17.55
N CYS A 205 9.45 -2.23 -16.54
CA CYS A 205 10.82 -1.69 -16.43
C CYS A 205 11.88 -2.80 -16.30
N GLY A 206 11.52 -3.94 -15.72
CA GLY A 206 12.39 -5.08 -15.52
C GLY A 206 12.58 -5.96 -16.76
N LEU A 207 11.66 -5.90 -17.73
CA LEU A 207 11.71 -6.80 -18.89
C LEU A 207 13.02 -6.69 -19.66
N THR A 208 13.60 -7.85 -19.94
CA THR A 208 14.79 -8.05 -20.78
C THR A 208 14.40 -8.73 -22.10
N ASP A 209 15.32 -8.84 -23.02
CA ASP A 209 15.10 -9.55 -24.30
C ASP A 209 14.81 -11.05 -24.10
N THR A 210 15.35 -11.66 -23.06
CA THR A 210 15.13 -13.08 -22.72
C THR A 210 13.74 -13.38 -22.14
N ASP A 211 13.02 -12.35 -21.69
CA ASP A 211 11.67 -12.51 -21.14
C ASP A 211 10.60 -12.60 -22.23
N ILE A 212 10.96 -12.29 -23.50
CA ILE A 212 10.03 -12.24 -24.62
C ILE A 212 10.27 -13.45 -25.53
N ASP A 213 9.36 -14.40 -25.46
CA ASP A 213 9.31 -15.52 -26.38
C ASP A 213 8.46 -15.15 -27.60
N PHE A 214 9.12 -14.79 -28.67
CA PHE A 214 8.47 -14.41 -29.94
C PHE A 214 7.89 -15.59 -30.71
N GLU A 215 8.44 -16.77 -30.55
CA GLU A 215 7.96 -17.98 -31.22
C GLU A 215 6.60 -18.41 -30.66
N ASN A 216 6.49 -18.48 -29.32
CA ASN A 216 5.27 -18.87 -28.64
C ASN A 216 4.36 -17.68 -28.29
N ARG A 217 4.79 -16.44 -28.59
CA ARG A 217 4.07 -15.20 -28.24
C ARG A 217 3.77 -15.05 -26.75
N ILE A 218 4.78 -15.26 -25.91
CA ILE A 218 4.67 -15.24 -24.45
C ILE A 218 5.61 -14.19 -23.86
N ILE A 219 5.12 -13.48 -22.83
CA ILE A 219 5.92 -12.62 -21.95
C ILE A 219 6.09 -13.36 -20.63
N ASN A 220 7.32 -13.64 -20.23
CA ASN A 220 7.66 -14.22 -18.93
C ASN A 220 7.80 -13.08 -17.90
N VAL A 221 7.08 -13.16 -16.80
CA VAL A 221 7.11 -12.17 -15.72
C VAL A 221 7.52 -12.89 -14.43
N ASP A 222 8.76 -12.79 -14.05
CA ASP A 222 9.32 -13.42 -12.84
C ASP A 222 10.11 -12.45 -11.95
N HIS A 223 10.30 -11.21 -12.42
CA HIS A 223 11.01 -10.19 -11.69
C HIS A 223 10.47 -8.78 -11.98
N GLN A 224 10.98 -7.80 -11.25
CA GLN A 224 10.68 -6.39 -11.41
C GLN A 224 11.90 -5.54 -11.11
N LEU A 225 12.06 -4.44 -11.84
CA LEU A 225 13.12 -3.46 -11.61
C LEU A 225 12.62 -2.36 -10.67
N LEU A 226 13.42 -2.09 -9.65
CA LEU A 226 13.19 -1.02 -8.70
C LEU A 226 14.44 -0.13 -8.58
N ARG A 227 14.24 1.07 -8.01
CA ARG A 227 15.34 1.97 -7.68
C ARG A 227 15.10 2.61 -6.33
N SER A 228 16.13 2.63 -5.49
CA SER A 228 16.12 3.36 -4.24
C SER A 228 17.23 4.41 -4.19
N ALA A 229 17.14 5.35 -3.26
CA ALA A 229 18.20 6.31 -3.01
C ALA A 229 19.44 5.65 -2.34
N GLU A 230 19.23 4.58 -1.57
CA GLU A 230 20.27 3.89 -0.81
C GLU A 230 21.07 2.89 -1.67
N THR A 231 20.37 2.09 -2.50
CA THR A 231 20.97 0.96 -3.24
C THR A 231 21.10 1.19 -4.74
N GLY A 232 20.54 2.28 -5.27
CA GLY A 232 20.45 2.49 -6.71
C GLY A 232 19.40 1.56 -7.37
N TYR A 233 19.73 1.03 -8.53
CA TYR A 233 18.90 0.04 -9.23
C TYR A 233 19.06 -1.34 -8.61
N TYR A 234 17.97 -2.09 -8.50
CA TYR A 234 17.98 -3.48 -8.03
C TYR A 234 16.79 -4.26 -8.57
N ILE A 235 16.94 -5.57 -8.65
CA ILE A 235 15.89 -6.50 -9.05
C ILE A 235 15.22 -7.12 -7.82
N GLU A 236 13.91 -7.22 -7.85
CA GLU A 236 13.14 -7.96 -6.86
C GLU A 236 12.26 -9.03 -7.55
N THR A 237 12.20 -10.20 -6.96
CA THR A 237 11.18 -11.20 -7.34
C THR A 237 9.78 -10.74 -6.87
N PRO A 238 8.68 -11.18 -7.51
CA PRO A 238 7.33 -10.91 -7.05
C PRO A 238 7.11 -11.34 -5.59
N LYS A 239 6.21 -10.63 -4.88
CA LYS A 239 5.90 -10.93 -3.47
C LYS A 239 5.22 -12.28 -3.25
N THR A 240 4.53 -12.78 -4.26
CA THR A 240 3.71 -13.99 -4.21
C THR A 240 4.00 -14.85 -5.42
N LYS A 241 3.79 -16.16 -5.29
CA LYS A 241 3.90 -17.09 -6.41
C LYS A 241 3.03 -16.69 -7.60
N SER A 242 1.86 -16.12 -7.37
CA SER A 242 0.97 -15.60 -8.43
C SER A 242 1.53 -14.39 -9.19
N GLY A 243 2.58 -13.77 -8.69
CA GLY A 243 3.30 -12.72 -9.41
C GLY A 243 4.19 -13.26 -10.52
N ILE A 244 4.64 -14.52 -10.42
CA ILE A 244 5.38 -15.22 -11.46
C ILE A 244 4.36 -15.82 -12.41
N ARG A 245 4.37 -15.42 -13.67
CA ARG A 245 3.35 -15.77 -14.64
C ARG A 245 3.80 -15.55 -16.07
N GLN A 246 3.10 -16.16 -16.99
CA GLN A 246 3.24 -15.96 -18.42
C GLN A 246 2.03 -15.18 -18.95
N ILE A 247 2.26 -14.20 -19.81
CA ILE A 247 1.20 -13.41 -20.43
C ILE A 247 1.25 -13.64 -21.95
N PRO A 248 0.18 -14.12 -22.57
CA PRO A 248 0.13 -14.27 -24.04
C PRO A 248 0.07 -12.90 -24.70
N MET A 249 0.76 -12.74 -25.84
CA MET A 249 0.78 -11.51 -26.61
C MET A 249 -0.32 -11.51 -27.68
N SER A 250 -1.11 -10.44 -27.71
CA SER A 250 -1.91 -10.13 -28.90
C SER A 250 -1.01 -9.64 -30.03
N GLU A 251 -1.54 -9.61 -31.28
CA GLU A 251 -0.79 -9.11 -32.44
C GLU A 251 -0.23 -7.69 -32.21
N LYS A 252 -1.05 -6.78 -31.70
CA LYS A 252 -0.63 -5.40 -31.39
C LYS A 252 0.55 -5.34 -30.41
N VAL A 253 0.53 -6.19 -29.37
CA VAL A 253 1.61 -6.27 -28.37
C VAL A 253 2.87 -6.89 -28.96
N TYR A 254 2.74 -7.94 -29.74
CA TYR A 254 3.83 -8.60 -30.47
C TYR A 254 4.56 -7.61 -31.39
N GLU A 255 3.82 -6.87 -32.21
CA GLU A 255 4.39 -5.84 -33.08
C GLU A 255 5.07 -4.71 -32.29
N ALA A 256 4.48 -4.27 -31.16
CA ALA A 256 5.06 -3.25 -30.30
C ALA A 256 6.43 -3.70 -29.74
N PHE A 257 6.54 -4.95 -29.26
CA PHE A 257 7.83 -5.50 -28.83
C PHE A 257 8.85 -5.60 -29.96
N ASN A 258 8.44 -6.00 -31.15
CA ASN A 258 9.32 -6.01 -32.32
C ASN A 258 9.88 -4.61 -32.63
N ARG A 259 9.05 -3.56 -32.56
CA ARG A 259 9.50 -2.16 -32.76
C ARG A 259 10.44 -1.72 -31.63
N VAL A 260 10.16 -2.10 -30.39
CA VAL A 260 11.03 -1.82 -29.23
C VAL A 260 12.41 -2.44 -29.43
N LEU A 261 12.49 -3.73 -29.77
CA LEU A 261 13.75 -4.42 -30.00
C LEU A 261 14.55 -3.84 -31.15
N LYS A 262 13.89 -3.48 -32.26
CA LYS A 262 14.57 -2.82 -33.41
C LYS A 262 15.23 -1.51 -32.99
N ARG A 263 14.55 -0.68 -32.18
CA ARG A 263 15.10 0.58 -31.67
C ARG A 263 16.23 0.40 -30.66
N ARG A 264 16.26 -0.75 -29.98
CA ARG A 264 17.27 -1.06 -28.97
C ARG A 264 18.58 -1.59 -29.55
N ARG A 265 18.63 -1.98 -30.82
CA ARG A 265 19.85 -2.50 -31.48
C ARG A 265 21.03 -1.52 -31.31
N GLY A 266 22.17 -2.04 -30.80
CA GLY A 266 23.38 -1.25 -30.55
C GLY A 266 23.37 -0.46 -29.21
N ALA A 267 22.34 -0.55 -28.39
CA ALA A 267 22.37 0.07 -27.05
C ALA A 267 23.37 -0.64 -26.13
N LYS A 268 24.09 0.14 -25.32
CA LYS A 268 25.02 -0.39 -24.32
C LYS A 268 24.25 -1.28 -23.32
N ALA A 269 24.78 -2.47 -23.11
CA ALA A 269 24.23 -3.37 -22.08
C ALA A 269 24.63 -2.89 -20.69
N VAL A 270 23.65 -2.75 -19.80
CA VAL A 270 23.83 -2.51 -18.37
C VAL A 270 23.36 -3.75 -17.64
N THR A 271 24.17 -4.25 -16.73
CA THR A 271 23.84 -5.42 -15.88
C THR A 271 23.43 -4.95 -14.48
N ILE A 272 22.29 -5.43 -14.00
CA ILE A 272 21.76 -5.15 -12.66
C ILE A 272 21.34 -6.49 -12.03
N ASP A 273 21.96 -6.88 -10.93
CA ASP A 273 21.70 -8.14 -10.22
C ASP A 273 21.64 -9.38 -11.13
N GLY A 274 22.55 -9.43 -12.12
CA GLY A 274 22.65 -10.53 -13.08
C GLY A 274 21.74 -10.42 -14.33
N TYR A 275 20.81 -9.48 -14.36
CA TYR A 275 19.95 -9.22 -15.52
C TYR A 275 20.59 -8.17 -16.43
N SER A 276 20.52 -8.38 -17.72
CA SER A 276 21.05 -7.47 -18.74
C SER A 276 20.05 -7.34 -19.90
N ASN A 277 20.36 -6.49 -20.87
CA ASN A 277 19.52 -6.32 -22.05
C ASN A 277 18.08 -5.85 -21.76
N PHE A 278 17.91 -4.96 -20.77
CA PHE A 278 16.62 -4.34 -20.48
C PHE A 278 16.02 -3.67 -21.73
N LEU A 279 14.72 -3.83 -21.95
CA LEU A 279 14.05 -3.37 -23.15
C LEU A 279 13.82 -1.85 -23.19
N PHE A 280 13.54 -1.24 -22.04
CA PHE A 280 13.11 0.16 -21.95
C PHE A 280 14.18 1.01 -21.28
N LEU A 281 14.94 1.75 -22.09
CA LEU A 281 16.07 2.55 -21.64
C LEU A 281 15.74 4.04 -21.59
N ASN A 282 16.38 4.76 -20.66
CA ASN A 282 16.40 6.20 -20.61
C ASN A 282 17.49 6.77 -21.59
N ARG A 283 17.66 8.10 -21.62
CA ARG A 283 18.65 8.75 -22.49
C ARG A 283 20.09 8.37 -22.17
N ASP A 284 20.36 7.99 -20.95
CA ASP A 284 21.70 7.67 -20.46
C ASP A 284 22.04 6.18 -20.65
N GLY A 285 21.14 5.40 -21.27
CA GLY A 285 21.31 3.96 -21.51
C GLY A 285 20.99 3.08 -20.31
N TYR A 286 20.50 3.64 -19.21
CA TYR A 286 20.01 2.87 -18.06
C TYR A 286 18.54 2.48 -18.23
N PRO A 287 18.09 1.39 -17.58
CA PRO A 287 16.68 1.04 -17.61
C PRO A 287 15.80 2.17 -17.04
N LYS A 288 14.66 2.40 -17.67
CA LYS A 288 13.63 3.30 -17.13
C LYS A 288 13.11 2.73 -15.82
N THR A 289 12.65 3.61 -14.93
CA THR A 289 12.01 3.27 -13.67
C THR A 289 10.58 3.82 -13.61
N ALA A 290 9.80 3.39 -12.64
CA ALA A 290 8.44 3.91 -12.42
C ALA A 290 8.40 5.45 -12.38
N THR A 291 9.40 6.10 -11.78
CA THR A 291 9.50 7.56 -11.69
C THR A 291 9.58 8.24 -13.06
N ASN A 292 10.26 7.61 -14.04
CA ASN A 292 10.31 8.15 -15.40
C ASN A 292 8.91 8.18 -16.04
N TYR A 293 8.13 7.12 -15.80
CA TYR A 293 6.75 7.03 -16.30
C TYR A 293 5.79 7.97 -15.57
N ASP A 294 5.93 8.15 -14.26
CA ASP A 294 5.09 9.10 -13.51
C ASP A 294 5.21 10.53 -14.07
N GLY A 295 6.42 10.96 -14.42
CA GLY A 295 6.67 12.25 -15.06
C GLY A 295 6.05 12.31 -16.46
N MET A 296 6.23 11.25 -17.26
CA MET A 296 5.69 11.12 -18.61
C MET A 296 4.16 11.18 -18.58
N PHE A 297 3.49 10.36 -17.75
CA PHE A 297 2.03 10.32 -17.69
C PHE A 297 1.41 11.66 -17.26
N ARG A 298 1.99 12.34 -16.26
CA ARG A 298 1.54 13.68 -15.85
C ARG A 298 1.65 14.70 -16.98
N GLY A 299 2.77 14.70 -17.68
CA GLY A 299 3.00 15.62 -18.79
C GLY A 299 2.07 15.33 -19.97
N LEU A 300 1.90 14.05 -20.34
CA LEU A 300 1.04 13.60 -21.43
C LEU A 300 -0.43 13.96 -21.14
N ALA A 301 -0.96 13.61 -19.95
CA ALA A 301 -2.33 13.91 -19.57
C ALA A 301 -2.59 15.43 -19.55
N LYS A 302 -1.68 16.22 -18.99
CA LYS A 302 -1.79 17.68 -19.01
C LYS A 302 -1.84 18.24 -20.45
N LYS A 303 -1.01 17.71 -21.33
CA LYS A 303 -0.98 18.14 -22.73
C LYS A 303 -2.22 17.69 -23.48
N TYR A 304 -2.64 16.45 -23.32
CA TYR A 304 -3.87 15.90 -23.92
C TYR A 304 -5.08 16.76 -23.54
N ASN A 305 -5.32 16.99 -22.24
CA ASN A 305 -6.46 17.75 -21.73
C ASN A 305 -6.48 19.23 -22.17
N LYS A 306 -5.34 19.74 -22.70
CA LYS A 306 -5.30 21.08 -23.28
C LYS A 306 -5.92 21.14 -24.69
N TYR A 307 -5.89 20.02 -25.42
CA TYR A 307 -6.27 19.96 -26.84
C TYR A 307 -7.54 19.13 -27.10
N HIS A 308 -8.09 18.50 -26.08
CA HIS A 308 -9.29 17.66 -26.17
C HIS A 308 -10.35 18.12 -25.19
N GLU A 309 -11.62 18.16 -25.63
CA GLU A 309 -12.75 18.54 -24.81
C GLU A 309 -13.05 17.48 -23.75
N GLU A 310 -12.99 16.20 -24.13
CA GLU A 310 -13.12 15.09 -23.19
C GLU A 310 -11.79 14.86 -22.46
N ALA A 311 -11.75 15.25 -21.20
CA ALA A 311 -10.58 15.12 -20.37
C ALA A 311 -10.30 13.66 -19.98
N LEU A 312 -9.02 13.31 -19.90
CA LEU A 312 -8.58 12.06 -19.28
C LEU A 312 -8.88 12.07 -17.76
N PRO A 313 -8.96 10.89 -17.12
CA PRO A 313 -9.09 10.82 -15.68
C PRO A 313 -8.08 11.73 -14.95
N LYS A 314 -8.53 12.40 -13.90
CA LYS A 314 -7.71 13.38 -13.13
C LYS A 314 -6.36 12.81 -12.70
N VAL A 315 -6.29 11.52 -12.39
CA VAL A 315 -5.09 10.80 -12.01
C VAL A 315 -4.72 9.77 -13.07
N MET A 316 -3.92 10.19 -14.07
CA MET A 316 -3.34 9.29 -15.07
C MET A 316 -1.99 8.76 -14.61
N THR A 317 -1.88 7.45 -14.52
CA THR A 317 -0.67 6.71 -14.10
C THR A 317 -0.57 5.39 -14.88
N PRO A 318 0.58 4.71 -14.87
CA PRO A 318 0.67 3.35 -15.40
C PRO A 318 -0.38 2.39 -14.81
N HIS A 319 -0.76 2.64 -13.56
CA HIS A 319 -1.79 1.83 -12.89
C HIS A 319 -3.19 2.06 -13.49
N THR A 320 -3.45 3.24 -14.05
CA THR A 320 -4.71 3.52 -14.79
C THR A 320 -4.80 2.64 -16.04
N LEU A 321 -3.70 2.48 -16.80
CA LEU A 321 -3.69 1.59 -17.97
C LEU A 321 -3.88 0.12 -17.58
N ARG A 322 -3.23 -0.32 -16.51
CA ARG A 322 -3.45 -1.67 -15.97
C ARG A 322 -4.90 -1.87 -15.52
N HIS A 323 -5.52 -0.86 -14.91
CA HIS A 323 -6.93 -0.88 -14.53
C HIS A 323 -7.83 -0.97 -15.77
N THR A 324 -7.53 -0.17 -16.80
CA THR A 324 -8.23 -0.21 -18.10
C THR A 324 -8.15 -1.59 -18.74
N PHE A 325 -6.96 -2.20 -18.82
CA PHE A 325 -6.79 -3.57 -19.33
C PHE A 325 -7.68 -4.56 -18.57
N CYS A 326 -7.65 -4.52 -17.22
CA CYS A 326 -8.43 -5.44 -16.40
C CYS A 326 -9.93 -5.27 -16.63
N THR A 327 -10.41 -4.02 -16.72
CA THR A 327 -11.82 -3.69 -17.00
C THR A 327 -12.24 -4.15 -18.41
N ASN A 328 -11.40 -3.89 -19.41
CA ASN A 328 -11.68 -4.30 -20.79
C ASN A 328 -11.78 -5.84 -20.92
N MET A 329 -10.88 -6.58 -20.27
CA MET A 329 -10.91 -8.04 -20.28
C MET A 329 -12.13 -8.60 -19.52
N ALA A 330 -12.50 -7.97 -18.39
CA ALA A 330 -13.70 -8.34 -17.65
C ALA A 330 -14.97 -8.09 -18.48
N ASN A 331 -15.08 -6.93 -19.12
CA ASN A 331 -16.21 -6.56 -19.99
C ASN A 331 -16.28 -7.43 -21.25
N ALA A 332 -15.14 -7.91 -21.75
CA ALA A 332 -15.08 -8.87 -22.86
C ALA A 332 -15.43 -10.31 -22.43
N GLY A 333 -15.80 -10.56 -21.17
CA GLY A 333 -16.24 -11.86 -20.68
C GLY A 333 -15.08 -12.84 -20.39
N MET A 334 -13.84 -12.36 -20.20
CA MET A 334 -12.74 -13.23 -19.82
C MET A 334 -13.05 -13.95 -18.51
N ASN A 335 -12.74 -15.23 -18.42
CA ASN A 335 -12.91 -16.00 -17.17
C ASN A 335 -12.16 -15.30 -16.01
N PRO A 336 -12.80 -15.06 -14.84
CA PRO A 336 -12.17 -14.34 -13.71
C PRO A 336 -10.88 -15.00 -13.20
N LYS A 337 -10.76 -16.33 -13.26
CA LYS A 337 -9.54 -17.04 -12.88
C LYS A 337 -8.40 -16.84 -13.89
N ALA A 338 -8.73 -16.81 -15.18
CA ALA A 338 -7.75 -16.49 -16.23
C ALA A 338 -7.26 -15.03 -16.08
N LEU A 339 -8.17 -14.09 -15.85
CA LEU A 339 -7.81 -12.69 -15.61
C LEU A 339 -7.01 -12.52 -14.31
N GLN A 340 -7.37 -13.23 -13.23
CA GLN A 340 -6.59 -13.26 -11.99
C GLN A 340 -5.14 -13.69 -12.24
N TYR A 341 -4.94 -14.75 -13.05
CA TYR A 341 -3.63 -15.28 -13.41
C TYR A 341 -2.83 -14.24 -14.21
N ILE A 342 -3.38 -13.70 -15.31
CA ILE A 342 -2.71 -12.68 -16.14
C ILE A 342 -2.33 -11.43 -15.32
N MET A 343 -3.24 -10.98 -14.46
CA MET A 343 -2.98 -9.82 -13.59
C MET A 343 -1.99 -10.13 -12.45
N GLY A 344 -1.73 -11.38 -12.13
CA GLY A 344 -0.89 -11.76 -10.99
C GLY A 344 -1.47 -11.28 -9.66
N HIS A 345 -2.80 -11.41 -9.49
CA HIS A 345 -3.48 -11.08 -8.24
C HIS A 345 -3.47 -12.26 -7.28
N SER A 346 -2.95 -12.06 -6.07
CA SER A 346 -2.90 -13.10 -5.04
C SER A 346 -4.28 -13.45 -4.47
N ASN A 347 -5.24 -12.51 -4.53
CA ASN A 347 -6.61 -12.70 -4.08
C ASN A 347 -7.58 -12.44 -5.23
N ILE A 348 -8.48 -13.40 -5.47
CA ILE A 348 -9.52 -13.31 -6.52
C ILE A 348 -10.44 -12.09 -6.34
N THR A 349 -10.70 -11.66 -5.12
CA THR A 349 -11.55 -10.49 -4.83
C THR A 349 -11.03 -9.24 -5.54
N MET A 350 -9.69 -9.10 -5.68
CA MET A 350 -9.10 -7.99 -6.43
C MET A 350 -9.53 -7.99 -7.90
N THR A 351 -9.75 -9.16 -8.48
CA THR A 351 -10.20 -9.33 -9.88
C THR A 351 -11.71 -9.20 -9.97
N LEU A 352 -12.46 -9.81 -9.06
CA LEU A 352 -13.93 -9.80 -9.07
C LEU A 352 -14.52 -8.38 -8.96
N ASN A 353 -13.82 -7.45 -8.32
CA ASN A 353 -14.22 -6.04 -8.27
C ASN A 353 -14.39 -5.40 -9.66
N TYR A 354 -13.76 -5.95 -10.71
CA TYR A 354 -13.93 -5.50 -12.09
C TYR A 354 -15.16 -6.10 -12.78
N TYR A 355 -15.73 -7.18 -12.22
CA TYR A 355 -16.96 -7.84 -12.68
C TYR A 355 -18.21 -7.37 -11.91
N ALA A 356 -18.07 -6.42 -10.98
CA ALA A 356 -19.13 -6.01 -10.06
C ALA A 356 -20.31 -5.24 -10.73
N HIS A 357 -20.22 -4.96 -12.02
CA HIS A 357 -21.27 -4.27 -12.78
C HIS A 357 -22.09 -5.25 -13.66
N ALA A 358 -22.39 -6.46 -13.14
CA ALA A 358 -23.29 -7.37 -13.81
C ALA A 358 -24.69 -6.75 -13.90
N THR A 359 -25.13 -6.42 -15.11
CA THR A 359 -26.50 -5.98 -15.41
C THR A 359 -27.34 -7.18 -15.83
N PHE A 360 -28.68 -7.02 -15.81
CA PHE A 360 -29.59 -8.04 -16.35
C PHE A 360 -29.21 -8.41 -17.80
N ASP A 361 -28.86 -7.41 -18.62
CA ASP A 361 -28.48 -7.63 -20.02
C ASP A 361 -27.21 -8.45 -20.17
N SER A 362 -26.20 -8.21 -19.31
CA SER A 362 -24.99 -9.03 -19.29
C SER A 362 -25.26 -10.47 -18.84
N ALA A 363 -26.13 -10.66 -17.85
CA ALA A 363 -26.53 -12.00 -17.41
C ALA A 363 -27.33 -12.74 -18.49
N LYS A 364 -28.24 -12.04 -19.19
CA LYS A 364 -28.98 -12.59 -20.32
C LYS A 364 -28.07 -13.00 -21.48
N ALA A 365 -27.12 -12.15 -21.86
CA ALA A 365 -26.15 -12.45 -22.91
C ALA A 365 -25.30 -13.70 -22.56
N GLU A 366 -24.87 -13.82 -21.31
CA GLU A 366 -24.08 -14.97 -20.85
C GLU A 366 -24.91 -16.27 -20.83
N MET A 367 -26.17 -16.20 -20.39
CA MET A 367 -27.09 -17.35 -20.45
C MET A 367 -27.31 -17.84 -21.90
N LEU A 368 -27.48 -16.92 -22.86
CA LEU A 368 -27.63 -17.27 -24.27
C LEU A 368 -26.34 -17.86 -24.84
N ARG A 369 -25.17 -17.36 -24.44
CA ARG A 369 -23.87 -17.89 -24.87
C ARG A 369 -23.59 -19.33 -24.38
N ILE A 370 -24.04 -19.65 -23.16
CA ILE A 370 -23.87 -20.99 -22.57
C ILE A 370 -24.89 -22.01 -23.14
N ALA A 371 -26.10 -21.51 -23.52
CA ALA A 371 -27.18 -22.35 -24.02
C ALA A 371 -27.05 -22.67 -25.54
N ALA A 372 -26.13 -22.02 -26.25
CA ALA A 372 -25.83 -22.25 -27.67
C ALA A 372 -24.70 -23.27 -27.81
#